data_d7034751d30676c67b0d256c11343283
#
_entry.id   d7034751d30676c67b0d256c11343283
#
_cell.length_a   1.000
_cell.length_b   1.000
_cell.length_c   1.000
_cell.angle_alpha   90.00
_cell.angle_beta   90.00
_cell.angle_gamma   90.00
#
_symmetry.space_group_name_H-M   'P 1'
#
loop_
_entity.id
_entity.type
_entity.pdbx_description
1 polymer ?
#
loop_
_entity_poly.entity_id
_entity_poly.type
_entity_poly.pdbx_seq_one_letter_code
_entity_poly.pdbx_strand_id
1 'polypeptide(L)'
;FKVNKEKLVQARTSHQTANDSIHDITMKENEIELVMTEVKRSEISLDEVAERLDETEIFSPINGVIIEKLVEEGQIITSGISNVNGGTAIATIADMSRLFIIADIDETDIGSVKIGHIVKITSDAFPEESFDGKVTRIAPQGLIENSITIFKVKIEVQGPGKNMLKPMMSANIDIVTHLIKDTIYTSRAGIRRDDKGKYTMVLKNEQPEKLRVTTGIRNPIHVQILSGLNPNEEVILGDWEKVLEESKEKKSSSLKKILWMIRSK
;
A
#
# COMPACT_ATOMS: atom_id res chain seq x y z
N PHE A 1 50.35 -88.29 34.22
CA PHE A 1 48.94 -88.21 33.75
C PHE A 1 48.04 -87.32 34.66
N LYS A 2 48.18 -87.37 36.00
CA LYS A 2 47.45 -86.56 36.97
C LYS A 2 47.69 -85.06 36.84
N VAL A 3 48.96 -84.62 36.74
CA VAL A 3 49.37 -83.20 36.67
C VAL A 3 48.79 -82.49 35.40
N ASN A 4 48.69 -83.20 34.30
CA ASN A 4 48.12 -82.63 33.08
C ASN A 4 46.57 -82.47 33.16
N LYS A 5 45.88 -83.32 33.92
CA LYS A 5 44.46 -83.22 34.16
C LYS A 5 44.11 -82.02 35.07
N GLU A 6 44.92 -81.79 36.10
CA GLU A 6 44.75 -80.65 37.02
C GLU A 6 45.02 -79.30 36.31
N LYS A 7 46.05 -79.20 35.47
CA LYS A 7 46.31 -78.04 34.64
C LYS A 7 45.19 -77.74 33.65
N LEU A 8 44.53 -78.79 33.08
CA LEU A 8 43.41 -78.63 32.13
C LEU A 8 42.14 -78.21 32.84
N VAL A 9 41.88 -78.68 34.08
CA VAL A 9 40.79 -78.22 34.91
C VAL A 9 40.95 -76.75 35.30
N GLN A 10 42.19 -76.39 35.75
CA GLN A 10 42.52 -75.05 36.14
C GLN A 10 42.36 -74.05 34.96
N ALA A 11 42.81 -74.42 33.73
CA ALA A 11 42.64 -73.63 32.55
C ALA A 11 41.16 -73.45 32.15
N ARG A 12 40.36 -74.50 32.32
CA ARG A 12 38.92 -74.42 32.09
C ARG A 12 38.20 -73.48 33.10
N THR A 13 38.56 -73.59 34.38
CA THR A 13 37.97 -72.72 35.42
C THR A 13 38.38 -71.26 35.18
N SER A 14 39.62 -70.99 34.83
CA SER A 14 40.10 -69.64 34.50
C SER A 14 39.34 -69.06 33.24
N HIS A 15 39.14 -69.92 32.25
CA HIS A 15 38.34 -69.53 31.05
C HIS A 15 36.89 -69.24 31.39
N GLN A 16 36.29 -70.06 32.30
CA GLN A 16 34.95 -69.87 32.78
C GLN A 16 34.78 -68.54 33.53
N THR A 17 35.69 -68.29 34.50
CA THR A 17 35.69 -67.02 35.26
C THR A 17 35.89 -65.76 34.33
N ALA A 18 36.76 -65.90 33.32
CA ALA A 18 36.90 -64.82 32.32
C ALA A 18 35.62 -64.56 31.51
N ASN A 19 34.94 -65.62 31.10
CA ASN A 19 33.62 -65.52 30.40
C ASN A 19 32.57 -64.88 31.29
N ASP A 20 32.49 -65.31 32.58
CA ASP A 20 31.53 -64.75 33.53
C ASP A 20 31.80 -63.26 33.76
N SER A 21 33.09 -62.86 33.84
CA SER A 21 33.46 -61.43 33.93
C SER A 21 33.09 -60.63 32.69
N ILE A 22 33.20 -61.20 31.48
CA ILE A 22 32.77 -60.56 30.24
C ILE A 22 31.23 -60.36 30.25
N HIS A 23 30.47 -61.35 30.69
CA HIS A 23 29.04 -61.25 30.87
C HIS A 23 28.65 -60.15 31.86
N ASP A 24 29.36 -60.06 33.01
CA ASP A 24 29.12 -59.01 34.01
C ASP A 24 29.40 -57.59 33.44
N ILE A 25 30.47 -57.44 32.64
CA ILE A 25 30.77 -56.18 31.95
C ILE A 25 29.66 -55.83 30.99
N THR A 26 29.20 -56.76 30.14
CA THR A 26 28.11 -56.52 29.19
C THR A 26 26.80 -56.18 29.90
N MET A 27 26.51 -56.81 31.02
CA MET A 27 25.33 -56.47 31.85
C MET A 27 25.43 -55.03 32.39
N LYS A 28 26.62 -54.65 32.87
CA LYS A 28 26.85 -53.29 33.35
C LYS A 28 26.80 -52.23 32.24
N GLU A 29 27.31 -52.53 31.06
CA GLU A 29 27.18 -51.67 29.89
C GLU A 29 25.72 -51.42 29.50
N ASN A 30 24.90 -52.49 29.48
CA ASN A 30 23.45 -52.37 29.23
C ASN A 30 22.72 -51.58 30.33
N GLU A 31 23.10 -51.75 31.61
CA GLU A 31 22.57 -50.98 32.73
C GLU A 31 22.88 -49.49 32.60
N ILE A 32 24.11 -49.12 32.18
CA ILE A 32 24.55 -47.75 31.91
C ILE A 32 23.69 -47.18 30.75
N GLU A 33 23.51 -47.90 29.68
CA GLU A 33 22.71 -47.47 28.54
C GLU A 33 21.26 -47.19 28.93
N LEU A 34 20.67 -48.06 29.76
CA LEU A 34 19.33 -47.83 30.30
C LEU A 34 19.22 -46.58 31.15
N VAL A 35 20.18 -46.37 32.06
CA VAL A 35 20.24 -45.18 32.92
C VAL A 35 20.47 -43.93 32.07
N MET A 36 21.36 -43.96 31.04
CA MET A 36 21.51 -42.85 30.10
C MET A 36 20.23 -42.51 29.36
N THR A 37 19.46 -43.52 28.94
CA THR A 37 18.16 -43.32 28.30
C THR A 37 17.16 -42.65 29.23
N GLU A 38 17.18 -43.04 30.54
CA GLU A 38 16.30 -42.45 31.55
C GLU A 38 16.68 -41.02 31.89
N VAL A 39 17.99 -40.69 31.96
CA VAL A 39 18.50 -39.34 32.09
C VAL A 39 18.01 -38.49 30.88
N LYS A 40 18.18 -39.02 29.66
CA LYS A 40 17.74 -38.35 28.46
C LYS A 40 16.26 -38.05 28.43
N ARG A 41 15.40 -39.00 28.90
CA ARG A 41 13.95 -38.78 29.06
C ARG A 41 13.66 -37.69 30.07
N SER A 42 14.38 -37.66 31.19
CA SER A 42 14.18 -36.65 32.23
C SER A 42 14.57 -35.26 31.73
N GLU A 43 15.68 -35.16 30.95
CA GLU A 43 16.09 -33.91 30.28
C GLU A 43 15.00 -33.40 29.31
N ILE A 44 14.46 -34.27 28.44
CA ILE A 44 13.36 -33.92 27.53
C ILE A 44 12.13 -33.44 28.30
N SER A 45 11.78 -34.15 29.40
CA SER A 45 10.64 -33.74 30.22
C SER A 45 10.85 -32.39 30.91
N LEU A 46 12.09 -32.10 31.32
CA LEU A 46 12.45 -30.78 31.87
C LEU A 46 12.35 -29.70 30.82
N ASP A 47 12.85 -29.93 29.61
CA ASP A 47 12.77 -29.00 28.50
C ASP A 47 11.31 -28.70 28.12
N GLU A 48 10.45 -29.73 28.07
CA GLU A 48 9.01 -29.55 27.82
C GLU A 48 8.30 -28.70 28.90
N VAL A 49 8.68 -28.85 30.15
CA VAL A 49 8.11 -28.04 31.26
C VAL A 49 8.65 -26.62 31.22
N ALA A 50 9.92 -26.43 30.87
CA ALA A 50 10.52 -25.11 30.69
C ALA A 50 9.85 -24.37 29.53
N GLU A 51 9.65 -25.03 28.40
CA GLU A 51 8.95 -24.45 27.23
C GLU A 51 7.51 -24.04 27.58
N ARG A 52 6.77 -24.88 28.33
CA ARG A 52 5.43 -24.50 28.81
C ARG A 52 5.44 -23.32 29.77
N LEU A 53 6.49 -23.14 30.54
CA LEU A 53 6.65 -21.99 31.43
C LEU A 53 6.88 -20.72 30.59
N ASP A 54 7.78 -20.79 29.61
CA ASP A 54 8.07 -19.67 28.69
C ASP A 54 6.83 -19.26 27.90
N GLU A 55 5.98 -20.21 27.50
CA GLU A 55 4.70 -19.96 26.82
C GLU A 55 3.66 -19.23 27.70
N THR A 56 3.86 -19.14 29.01
CA THR A 56 2.98 -18.33 29.87
C THR A 56 3.21 -16.84 29.73
N GLU A 57 4.37 -16.42 29.23
CA GLU A 57 4.71 -15.03 28.92
C GLU A 57 4.64 -14.80 27.42
N ILE A 58 3.70 -13.97 26.99
CA ILE A 58 3.49 -13.71 25.56
C ILE A 58 4.15 -12.41 25.17
N PHE A 59 5.14 -12.52 24.27
CA PHE A 59 5.90 -11.39 23.77
C PHE A 59 5.47 -10.99 22.35
N SER A 60 5.55 -9.68 22.05
CA SER A 60 5.32 -9.20 20.71
C SER A 60 6.44 -9.66 19.76
N PRO A 61 6.13 -10.30 18.63
CA PRO A 61 7.14 -10.70 17.63
C PRO A 61 7.69 -9.53 16.82
N ILE A 62 7.06 -8.35 16.89
CA ILE A 62 7.45 -7.16 16.14
C ILE A 62 7.41 -5.92 17.04
N ASN A 63 8.20 -4.92 16.67
CA ASN A 63 8.04 -3.57 17.23
C ASN A 63 6.85 -2.89 16.57
N GLY A 64 5.90 -2.40 17.36
CA GLY A 64 4.69 -1.80 16.80
C GLY A 64 3.74 -1.27 17.86
N VAL A 65 2.55 -0.90 17.41
CA VAL A 65 1.45 -0.42 18.24
C VAL A 65 0.35 -1.47 18.26
N ILE A 66 -0.19 -1.73 19.42
CA ILE A 66 -1.38 -2.59 19.56
C ILE A 66 -2.57 -1.81 18.97
N ILE A 67 -3.12 -2.35 17.89
CA ILE A 67 -4.31 -1.77 17.23
C ILE A 67 -5.58 -2.24 17.92
N GLU A 68 -5.61 -3.51 18.30
CA GLU A 68 -6.79 -4.14 18.87
C GLU A 68 -6.38 -5.15 19.94
N LYS A 69 -7.03 -5.12 21.08
CA LYS A 69 -6.95 -6.13 22.15
C LYS A 69 -8.20 -7.00 22.07
N LEU A 70 -8.02 -8.30 21.81
CA LEU A 70 -9.11 -9.23 21.52
C LEU A 70 -9.56 -10.04 22.73
N VAL A 71 -8.81 -9.98 23.83
CA VAL A 71 -9.07 -10.75 25.05
C VAL A 71 -9.09 -9.86 26.28
N GLU A 72 -9.87 -10.26 27.31
CA GLU A 72 -9.94 -9.57 28.60
C GLU A 72 -9.37 -10.44 29.72
N GLU A 73 -8.99 -9.80 30.83
CA GLU A 73 -8.52 -10.51 32.02
C GLU A 73 -9.58 -11.46 32.55
N GLY A 74 -9.17 -12.68 32.88
CA GLY A 74 -10.08 -13.75 33.34
C GLY A 74 -10.74 -14.55 32.20
N GLN A 75 -10.51 -14.22 30.95
CA GLN A 75 -11.01 -14.97 29.80
C GLN A 75 -10.19 -16.25 29.61
N ILE A 76 -10.87 -17.37 29.37
CA ILE A 76 -10.22 -18.63 28.99
C ILE A 76 -9.83 -18.56 27.53
N ILE A 77 -8.55 -18.74 27.24
CA ILE A 77 -8.00 -18.78 25.89
C ILE A 77 -7.52 -20.20 25.56
N THR A 78 -7.53 -20.55 24.27
CA THR A 78 -7.03 -21.84 23.78
C THR A 78 -5.68 -21.68 23.13
N SER A 79 -4.73 -22.58 23.45
CA SER A 79 -3.43 -22.62 22.79
C SER A 79 -3.55 -23.02 21.33
N GLY A 80 -2.73 -22.38 20.47
CA GLY A 80 -2.66 -22.69 19.03
C GLY A 80 -2.11 -24.09 18.74
N ILE A 81 -1.34 -24.65 19.65
CA ILE A 81 -0.71 -25.97 19.50
C ILE A 81 -1.72 -27.11 19.65
N SER A 82 -2.76 -26.91 20.45
CA SER A 82 -3.73 -27.95 20.81
C SER A 82 -4.93 -28.06 19.85
N ASN A 83 -5.13 -27.12 18.95
CA ASN A 83 -6.32 -27.04 18.10
C ASN A 83 -6.00 -27.00 16.60
N VAL A 84 -6.70 -27.85 15.84
CA VAL A 84 -6.67 -27.89 14.37
C VAL A 84 -7.13 -26.56 13.75
N ASN A 85 -7.84 -25.71 14.50
CA ASN A 85 -8.39 -24.42 14.07
C ASN A 85 -7.54 -23.20 14.48
N GLY A 86 -6.34 -23.41 15.03
CA GLY A 86 -5.52 -22.34 15.58
C GLY A 86 -5.94 -21.91 16.99
N GLY A 87 -5.11 -21.10 17.66
CA GLY A 87 -5.36 -20.59 19.00
C GLY A 87 -6.25 -19.35 19.02
N THR A 88 -6.52 -18.85 20.22
CA THR A 88 -7.23 -17.57 20.42
C THR A 88 -6.27 -16.41 20.11
N ALA A 89 -6.64 -15.52 19.19
CA ALA A 89 -5.90 -14.29 18.95
C ALA A 89 -6.02 -13.36 20.17
N ILE A 90 -4.90 -12.86 20.67
CA ILE A 90 -4.85 -12.03 21.89
C ILE A 90 -4.89 -10.56 21.56
N ALA A 91 -4.07 -10.12 20.60
CA ALA A 91 -3.99 -8.73 20.16
C ALA A 91 -3.51 -8.66 18.70
N THR A 92 -3.89 -7.59 18.04
CA THR A 92 -3.37 -7.24 16.71
C THR A 92 -2.34 -6.13 16.86
N ILE A 93 -1.11 -6.38 16.39
CA ILE A 93 0.00 -5.42 16.44
C ILE A 93 0.37 -5.02 15.02
N ALA A 94 0.56 -3.74 14.77
CA ALA A 94 1.03 -3.23 13.49
C ALA A 94 2.26 -2.34 13.62
N ASP A 95 3.15 -2.48 12.64
CA ASP A 95 4.25 -1.56 12.44
C ASP A 95 3.71 -0.27 11.78
N MET A 96 3.71 0.82 12.54
CA MET A 96 3.24 2.13 12.10
C MET A 96 4.33 2.96 11.42
N SER A 97 5.54 2.42 11.23
CA SER A 97 6.64 3.14 10.59
C SER A 97 6.38 3.46 9.11
N ARG A 98 5.56 2.63 8.47
CA ARG A 98 5.12 2.80 7.08
C ARG A 98 3.63 2.59 6.94
N LEU A 99 2.96 3.58 6.39
CA LEU A 99 1.54 3.52 6.10
C LEU A 99 1.31 3.35 4.60
N PHE A 100 0.42 2.44 4.23
CA PHE A 100 0.07 2.15 2.86
C PHE A 100 -1.43 2.33 2.63
N ILE A 101 -1.78 2.86 1.47
CA ILE A 101 -3.14 2.90 0.98
C ILE A 101 -3.27 1.84 -0.12
N ILE A 102 -4.31 1.04 -0.05
CA ILE A 102 -4.68 0.13 -1.14
C ILE A 102 -5.82 0.81 -1.89
N ALA A 103 -5.55 1.19 -3.11
CA ALA A 103 -6.52 1.85 -3.98
C ALA A 103 -7.04 0.87 -5.02
N ASP A 104 -8.33 0.94 -5.27
CA ASP A 104 -9.00 0.15 -6.31
C ASP A 104 -9.13 1.02 -7.56
N ILE A 105 -8.48 0.61 -8.64
CA ILE A 105 -8.43 1.34 -9.90
C ILE A 105 -9.09 0.50 -11.00
N ASP A 106 -9.98 1.12 -11.75
CA ASP A 106 -10.68 0.51 -12.87
C ASP A 106 -9.71 0.07 -13.99
N GLU A 107 -10.08 -1.00 -14.71
CA GLU A 107 -9.33 -1.50 -15.86
C GLU A 107 -9.10 -0.44 -16.94
N THR A 108 -10.01 0.48 -17.11
CA THR A 108 -9.88 1.56 -18.12
C THR A 108 -8.77 2.55 -17.79
N ASP A 109 -8.45 2.75 -16.50
CA ASP A 109 -7.51 3.75 -16.02
C ASP A 109 -6.13 3.17 -15.67
N ILE A 110 -6.08 1.86 -15.33
CA ILE A 110 -4.83 1.21 -14.87
C ILE A 110 -3.70 1.30 -15.89
N GLY A 111 -4.03 1.30 -17.20
CA GLY A 111 -3.05 1.41 -18.28
C GLY A 111 -2.20 2.69 -18.22
N SER A 112 -2.72 3.76 -17.59
CA SER A 112 -2.01 5.04 -17.41
C SER A 112 -1.20 5.12 -16.12
N VAL A 113 -1.39 4.20 -15.18
CA VAL A 113 -0.73 4.19 -13.88
C VAL A 113 0.59 3.41 -13.94
N LYS A 114 1.64 3.99 -13.39
CA LYS A 114 2.97 3.35 -13.31
C LYS A 114 3.51 3.41 -11.89
N ILE A 115 4.35 2.44 -11.55
CA ILE A 115 5.12 2.46 -10.31
C ILE A 115 5.99 3.73 -10.29
N GLY A 116 5.98 4.42 -9.18
CA GLY A 116 6.71 5.66 -8.99
C GLY A 116 5.88 6.94 -9.23
N HIS A 117 4.65 6.85 -9.75
CA HIS A 117 3.78 8.01 -9.87
C HIS A 117 3.49 8.64 -8.50
N ILE A 118 3.48 9.98 -8.49
CA ILE A 118 3.12 10.77 -7.32
C ILE A 118 1.60 10.72 -7.16
N VAL A 119 1.17 10.62 -5.91
CA VAL A 119 -0.24 10.56 -5.55
C VAL A 119 -0.54 11.65 -4.54
N LYS A 120 -1.60 12.40 -4.77
CA LYS A 120 -2.21 13.27 -3.77
C LYS A 120 -3.28 12.50 -3.04
N ILE A 121 -3.24 12.56 -1.72
CA ILE A 121 -4.11 11.81 -0.83
C ILE A 121 -4.91 12.82 -0.02
N THR A 122 -6.21 12.70 -0.04
CA THR A 122 -7.14 13.48 0.80
C THR A 122 -7.99 12.52 1.61
N SER A 123 -8.34 12.91 2.83
CA SER A 123 -9.20 12.11 3.69
C SER A 123 -10.32 12.97 4.24
N ASP A 124 -11.51 12.40 4.35
CA ASP A 124 -12.66 13.10 4.90
C ASP A 124 -12.45 13.48 6.39
N ALA A 125 -11.53 12.79 7.07
CA ALA A 125 -11.13 13.14 8.43
C ALA A 125 -10.27 14.43 8.51
N PHE A 126 -9.61 14.80 7.40
CA PHE A 126 -8.74 15.98 7.30
C PHE A 126 -8.98 16.70 5.96
N PRO A 127 -10.15 17.36 5.79
CA PRO A 127 -10.58 17.89 4.49
C PRO A 127 -9.72 19.06 3.97
N GLU A 128 -9.05 19.78 4.87
CA GLU A 128 -8.17 20.90 4.51
C GLU A 128 -6.74 20.47 4.22
N GLU A 129 -6.39 19.19 4.49
CA GLU A 129 -5.04 18.69 4.33
C GLU A 129 -4.91 17.74 3.15
N SER A 130 -3.81 17.86 2.44
CA SER A 130 -3.44 16.95 1.35
C SER A 130 -2.09 16.32 1.67
N PHE A 131 -2.04 15.01 1.61
CA PHE A 131 -0.84 14.24 1.87
C PHE A 131 -0.24 13.73 0.57
N ASP A 132 1.08 13.59 0.57
CA ASP A 132 1.79 13.04 -0.58
C ASP A 132 1.98 11.54 -0.43
N GLY A 133 1.85 10.85 -1.54
CA GLY A 133 2.11 9.42 -1.64
C GLY A 133 2.83 9.06 -2.92
N LYS A 134 3.26 7.81 -2.99
CA LYS A 134 3.92 7.26 -4.17
C LYS A 134 3.42 5.85 -4.46
N VAL A 135 3.12 5.58 -5.73
CA VAL A 135 2.77 4.22 -6.18
C VAL A 135 3.99 3.31 -6.02
N THR A 136 3.87 2.27 -5.19
CA THR A 136 4.95 1.31 -4.93
C THR A 136 4.71 -0.03 -5.63
N ARG A 137 3.45 -0.43 -5.80
CA ARG A 137 3.10 -1.70 -6.41
C ARG A 137 1.74 -1.64 -7.10
N ILE A 138 1.63 -2.30 -8.23
CA ILE A 138 0.38 -2.56 -8.94
C ILE A 138 0.16 -4.07 -8.92
N ALA A 139 -1.02 -4.52 -8.54
CA ALA A 139 -1.34 -5.94 -8.58
C ALA A 139 -1.31 -6.45 -10.05
N PRO A 140 -0.65 -7.59 -10.33
CA PRO A 140 -0.57 -8.11 -11.68
C PRO A 140 -1.88 -8.72 -12.18
N GLN A 141 -2.82 -8.97 -11.26
CA GLN A 141 -4.11 -9.59 -11.55
C GLN A 141 -5.24 -8.63 -11.15
N GLY A 142 -6.21 -8.46 -12.04
CA GLY A 142 -7.47 -7.80 -11.74
C GLY A 142 -8.39 -8.68 -10.90
N LEU A 143 -9.22 -8.06 -10.10
CA LEU A 143 -10.28 -8.68 -9.32
C LEU A 143 -11.61 -8.18 -9.84
N ILE A 144 -12.61 -9.05 -9.88
CA ILE A 144 -13.97 -8.65 -10.24
C ILE A 144 -14.72 -8.33 -8.95
N GLU A 145 -15.05 -7.07 -8.74
CA GLU A 145 -15.89 -6.60 -7.66
C GLU A 145 -17.10 -5.87 -8.24
N ASN A 146 -18.31 -6.22 -7.80
CA ASN A 146 -19.57 -5.61 -8.29
C ASN A 146 -19.69 -5.58 -9.84
N SER A 147 -19.22 -6.63 -10.53
CA SER A 147 -19.22 -6.75 -12.00
C SER A 147 -18.30 -5.76 -12.72
N ILE A 148 -17.34 -5.15 -12.02
CA ILE A 148 -16.32 -4.27 -12.57
C ILE A 148 -14.95 -4.90 -12.30
N THR A 149 -14.06 -4.88 -13.29
CA THR A 149 -12.66 -5.33 -13.09
C THR A 149 -11.85 -4.19 -12.47
N ILE A 150 -11.32 -4.45 -11.29
CA ILE A 150 -10.47 -3.51 -10.57
C ILE A 150 -9.06 -4.07 -10.37
N PHE A 151 -8.09 -3.19 -10.29
CA PHE A 151 -6.71 -3.51 -9.95
C PHE A 151 -6.31 -2.84 -8.64
N LYS A 152 -5.79 -3.63 -7.69
CA LYS A 152 -5.32 -3.09 -6.42
C LYS A 152 -3.94 -2.45 -6.58
N VAL A 153 -3.85 -1.18 -6.28
CA VAL A 153 -2.62 -0.38 -6.33
C VAL A 153 -2.19 -0.02 -4.93
N LYS A 154 -0.96 -0.38 -4.57
CA LYS A 154 -0.37 -0.06 -3.27
C LYS A 154 0.39 1.26 -3.35
N ILE A 155 0.01 2.20 -2.52
CA ILE A 155 0.56 3.55 -2.44
C ILE A 155 1.18 3.72 -1.06
N GLU A 156 2.44 4.12 -0.99
CA GLU A 156 3.11 4.46 0.25
C GLU A 156 2.88 5.94 0.58
N VAL A 157 2.35 6.20 1.77
CA VAL A 157 2.14 7.56 2.27
C VAL A 157 3.49 8.16 2.64
N GLN A 158 3.75 9.39 2.23
CA GLN A 158 5.00 10.11 2.50
C GLN A 158 4.77 11.30 3.44
N GLY A 159 5.86 11.77 4.08
CA GLY A 159 5.82 12.96 4.92
C GLY A 159 4.96 12.82 6.19
N PRO A 160 4.35 13.91 6.65
CA PRO A 160 3.61 13.97 7.92
C PRO A 160 2.33 13.13 7.93
N GLY A 161 1.78 12.79 6.75
CA GLY A 161 0.58 11.97 6.64
C GLY A 161 0.68 10.60 7.33
N LYS A 162 1.90 10.06 7.50
CA LYS A 162 2.14 8.80 8.22
C LYS A 162 1.68 8.82 9.67
N ASN A 163 1.75 9.98 10.32
CA ASN A 163 1.41 10.12 11.73
C ASN A 163 -0.05 10.57 11.94
N MET A 164 -0.66 11.18 10.93
CA MET A 164 -2.01 11.72 11.01
C MET A 164 -3.05 10.71 10.54
N LEU A 165 -2.79 10.03 9.45
CA LEU A 165 -3.67 8.98 8.94
C LEU A 165 -3.53 7.72 9.78
N LYS A 166 -4.66 7.08 10.07
CA LYS A 166 -4.71 5.82 10.84
C LYS A 166 -5.13 4.66 9.95
N PRO A 167 -4.74 3.44 10.29
CA PRO A 167 -5.27 2.25 9.61
C PRO A 167 -6.79 2.24 9.58
N MET A 168 -7.37 1.67 8.53
CA MET A 168 -8.83 1.59 8.27
C MET A 168 -9.53 2.92 8.00
N MET A 169 -8.81 4.04 7.88
CA MET A 169 -9.39 5.28 7.37
C MET A 169 -9.62 5.20 5.86
N SER A 170 -10.74 5.77 5.41
CA SER A 170 -11.00 6.00 3.99
C SER A 170 -10.20 7.20 3.50
N ALA A 171 -9.70 7.10 2.28
CA ALA A 171 -8.96 8.16 1.62
C ALA A 171 -9.30 8.22 0.14
N ASN A 172 -9.38 9.43 -0.40
CA ASN A 172 -9.49 9.68 -1.83
C ASN A 172 -8.09 9.93 -2.38
N ILE A 173 -7.81 9.43 -3.57
CA ILE A 173 -6.50 9.53 -4.20
C ILE A 173 -6.60 10.15 -5.59
N ASP A 174 -5.67 11.04 -5.90
CA ASP A 174 -5.45 11.60 -7.22
C ASP A 174 -4.05 11.22 -7.70
N ILE A 175 -3.97 10.33 -8.70
CA ILE A 175 -2.69 9.87 -9.25
C ILE A 175 -2.26 10.81 -10.37
N VAL A 176 -1.08 11.42 -10.22
CA VAL A 176 -0.50 12.28 -11.25
C VAL A 176 0.18 11.40 -12.30
N THR A 177 -0.54 11.10 -13.37
CA THR A 177 -0.04 10.25 -14.47
C THR A 177 0.89 11.00 -15.42
N HIS A 178 0.66 12.30 -15.61
CA HIS A 178 1.49 13.16 -16.45
C HIS A 178 1.66 14.52 -15.80
N LEU A 179 2.90 14.97 -15.68
CA LEU A 179 3.25 16.32 -15.25
C LEU A 179 3.93 17.04 -16.40
N ILE A 180 3.30 18.07 -16.92
CA ILE A 180 3.87 18.93 -17.97
C ILE A 180 4.17 20.27 -17.34
N LYS A 181 5.45 20.67 -17.38
CA LYS A 181 5.91 21.98 -16.93
C LYS A 181 5.95 22.94 -18.13
N ASP A 182 5.86 24.22 -17.84
CA ASP A 182 6.05 25.31 -18.81
C ASP A 182 5.16 25.17 -20.07
N THR A 183 3.87 24.93 -19.85
CA THR A 183 2.91 24.79 -20.95
C THR A 183 1.76 25.79 -20.82
N ILE A 184 1.22 26.22 -21.95
CA ILE A 184 0.00 27.00 -21.99
C ILE A 184 -1.17 26.04 -21.82
N TYR A 185 -2.07 26.37 -20.93
CA TYR A 185 -3.32 25.63 -20.74
C TYR A 185 -4.51 26.59 -20.60
N THR A 186 -5.68 26.10 -20.94
CA THR A 186 -6.93 26.83 -20.75
C THR A 186 -8.02 25.91 -20.21
N SER A 187 -9.13 26.51 -19.74
CA SER A 187 -10.29 25.73 -19.35
C SER A 187 -10.83 24.95 -20.54
N ARG A 188 -11.23 23.69 -20.31
CA ARG A 188 -11.86 22.84 -21.31
C ARG A 188 -13.14 23.48 -21.89
N ALA A 189 -13.88 24.25 -21.08
CA ALA A 189 -15.09 24.97 -21.50
C ALA A 189 -14.81 26.05 -22.56
N GLY A 190 -13.57 26.55 -22.66
CA GLY A 190 -13.17 27.54 -23.68
C GLY A 190 -12.81 26.94 -25.03
N ILE A 191 -12.71 25.61 -25.15
CA ILE A 191 -12.34 24.95 -26.42
C ILE A 191 -13.61 24.44 -27.09
N ARG A 192 -13.78 24.84 -28.34
CA ARG A 192 -14.89 24.44 -29.21
C ARG A 192 -14.34 23.75 -30.47
N ARG A 193 -15.25 23.09 -31.18
CA ARG A 193 -14.93 22.39 -32.43
C ARG A 193 -15.93 22.81 -33.53
N ASP A 194 -15.40 23.06 -34.72
CA ASP A 194 -16.16 23.21 -35.94
C ASP A 194 -15.60 22.25 -37.02
N ASP A 195 -16.15 22.34 -38.23
CA ASP A 195 -15.77 21.50 -39.40
C ASP A 195 -14.29 21.63 -39.76
N LYS A 196 -13.65 22.74 -39.38
CA LYS A 196 -12.22 23.01 -39.67
C LYS A 196 -11.28 22.69 -38.50
N GLY A 197 -11.80 22.14 -37.38
CA GLY A 197 -11.00 21.73 -36.24
C GLY A 197 -11.34 22.42 -34.92
N LYS A 198 -10.40 22.42 -33.96
CA LYS A 198 -10.59 23.02 -32.64
C LYS A 198 -10.24 24.50 -32.67
N TYR A 199 -11.02 25.31 -31.94
CA TYR A 199 -10.81 26.75 -31.81
C TYR A 199 -11.18 27.22 -30.40
N THR A 200 -10.68 28.39 -30.05
CA THR A 200 -11.08 29.13 -28.85
C THR A 200 -11.45 30.55 -29.22
N MET A 201 -12.24 31.22 -28.40
CA MET A 201 -12.57 32.64 -28.55
C MET A 201 -11.74 33.39 -27.52
N VAL A 202 -10.94 34.35 -27.99
CA VAL A 202 -10.15 35.23 -27.14
C VAL A 202 -10.68 36.65 -27.22
N LEU A 203 -10.55 37.40 -26.15
CA LEU A 203 -10.89 38.82 -26.12
C LEU A 203 -9.66 39.64 -26.51
N LYS A 204 -9.70 40.23 -27.70
CA LYS A 204 -8.62 41.09 -28.19
C LYS A 204 -9.16 42.48 -28.51
N ASN A 205 -8.60 43.51 -27.88
CA ASN A 205 -9.12 44.88 -28.01
C ASN A 205 -10.63 44.99 -27.78
N GLU A 206 -11.11 44.35 -26.72
CA GLU A 206 -12.56 44.28 -26.39
C GLU A 206 -13.46 43.65 -27.47
N GLN A 207 -12.86 42.94 -28.43
CA GLN A 207 -13.61 42.18 -29.45
C GLN A 207 -13.26 40.70 -29.38
N PRO A 208 -14.28 39.80 -29.44
CA PRO A 208 -14.01 38.38 -29.52
C PRO A 208 -13.42 38.00 -30.87
N GLU A 209 -12.26 37.39 -30.85
CA GLU A 209 -11.56 36.86 -32.02
C GLU A 209 -11.47 35.34 -31.94
N LYS A 210 -11.76 34.66 -33.05
CA LYS A 210 -11.70 33.21 -33.17
C LYS A 210 -10.28 32.79 -33.53
N LEU A 211 -9.60 32.10 -32.61
CA LEU A 211 -8.27 31.54 -32.82
C LEU A 211 -8.32 30.02 -32.97
N ARG A 212 -7.62 29.52 -34.01
CA ARG A 212 -7.42 28.07 -34.18
C ARG A 212 -6.37 27.58 -33.22
N VAL A 213 -6.67 26.46 -32.52
CA VAL A 213 -5.79 25.90 -31.52
C VAL A 213 -5.51 24.43 -31.76
N THR A 214 -4.28 24.02 -31.54
CA THR A 214 -3.90 22.61 -31.44
C THR A 214 -3.83 22.25 -29.95
N THR A 215 -4.56 21.23 -29.55
CA THR A 215 -4.62 20.81 -28.15
C THR A 215 -3.78 19.57 -27.92
N GLY A 216 -3.10 19.50 -26.79
CA GLY A 216 -2.39 18.34 -26.29
C GLY A 216 -3.19 17.52 -25.28
N ILE A 217 -2.53 17.18 -24.17
CA ILE A 217 -3.10 16.42 -23.05
C ILE A 217 -4.20 17.23 -22.37
N ARG A 218 -5.19 16.54 -21.83
CA ARG A 218 -6.34 17.14 -21.15
C ARG A 218 -6.63 16.43 -19.84
N ASN A 219 -7.13 17.18 -18.89
CA ASN A 219 -7.78 16.65 -17.69
C ASN A 219 -9.30 17.06 -17.68
N PRO A 220 -10.07 16.71 -16.67
CA PRO A 220 -11.48 17.10 -16.59
C PRO A 220 -11.74 18.61 -16.68
N ILE A 221 -10.82 19.45 -16.19
CA ILE A 221 -10.99 20.92 -16.06
C ILE A 221 -10.21 21.67 -17.14
N HIS A 222 -8.96 21.26 -17.42
CA HIS A 222 -8.05 21.98 -18.29
C HIS A 222 -7.63 21.16 -19.52
N VAL A 223 -7.18 21.87 -20.55
CA VAL A 223 -6.61 21.29 -21.76
C VAL A 223 -5.34 22.06 -22.12
N GLN A 224 -4.29 21.31 -22.44
CA GLN A 224 -3.03 21.86 -22.94
C GLN A 224 -3.20 22.43 -24.33
N ILE A 225 -2.61 23.61 -24.58
CA ILE A 225 -2.52 24.23 -25.90
C ILE A 225 -1.10 24.09 -26.41
N LEU A 226 -0.95 23.40 -27.54
CA LEU A 226 0.33 23.21 -28.20
C LEU A 226 0.68 24.37 -29.13
N SER A 227 -0.37 24.97 -29.75
CA SER A 227 -0.18 26.14 -30.64
C SER A 227 -1.51 26.89 -30.80
N GLY A 228 -1.40 28.18 -31.20
CA GLY A 228 -2.55 29.01 -31.53
C GLY A 228 -3.09 29.87 -30.39
N LEU A 229 -2.43 29.89 -29.22
CA LEU A 229 -2.76 30.78 -28.11
C LEU A 229 -1.47 31.26 -27.47
N ASN A 230 -1.38 32.56 -27.20
CA ASN A 230 -0.22 33.13 -26.50
C ASN A 230 -0.45 33.18 -24.97
N PRO A 231 0.62 33.21 -24.15
CA PRO A 231 0.51 33.45 -22.74
C PRO A 231 -0.25 34.77 -22.46
N ASN A 232 -1.12 34.75 -21.45
CA ASN A 232 -1.92 35.90 -20.99
C ASN A 232 -3.02 36.37 -21.95
N GLU A 233 -3.35 35.66 -23.02
CA GLU A 233 -4.55 35.93 -23.79
C GLU A 233 -5.81 35.48 -23.00
N GLU A 234 -6.81 36.35 -22.90
CA GLU A 234 -8.05 36.09 -22.19
C GLU A 234 -9.00 35.23 -23.03
N VAL A 235 -9.26 34.02 -22.58
CA VAL A 235 -10.16 33.05 -23.21
C VAL A 235 -11.59 33.25 -22.70
N ILE A 236 -12.53 33.40 -23.62
CA ILE A 236 -13.95 33.54 -23.29
C ILE A 236 -14.53 32.17 -22.94
N LEU A 237 -14.96 32.03 -21.69
CA LEU A 237 -15.63 30.81 -21.17
C LEU A 237 -17.15 31.04 -21.23
N GLY A 238 -17.86 30.41 -22.16
CA GLY A 238 -19.29 30.50 -22.22
C GLY A 238 -19.87 31.05 -23.55
N ASP A 239 -21.02 31.71 -23.52
CA ASP A 239 -21.70 32.24 -24.70
C ASP A 239 -21.03 33.54 -25.19
N TRP A 240 -20.08 33.37 -26.10
CA TRP A 240 -19.39 34.48 -26.73
C TRP A 240 -20.32 35.38 -27.54
N GLU A 241 -21.49 34.90 -27.99
CA GLU A 241 -22.53 35.67 -28.69
C GLU A 241 -23.06 36.78 -27.81
N LYS A 242 -23.32 36.51 -26.53
CA LYS A 242 -23.70 37.53 -25.54
C LYS A 242 -22.60 38.56 -25.32
N VAL A 243 -21.34 38.15 -25.26
CA VAL A 243 -20.18 39.05 -25.13
C VAL A 243 -20.06 39.96 -26.37
N LEU A 244 -20.34 39.42 -27.57
CA LEU A 244 -20.42 40.18 -28.79
C LEU A 244 -21.56 41.23 -28.80
N GLU A 245 -22.74 40.88 -28.32
CA GLU A 245 -23.88 41.80 -28.20
C GLU A 245 -23.58 42.93 -27.22
N GLU A 246 -23.08 42.60 -26.03
CA GLU A 246 -22.63 43.57 -25.01
C GLU A 246 -21.55 44.53 -25.53
N SER A 247 -20.56 44.02 -26.29
CA SER A 247 -19.50 44.83 -26.89
C SER A 247 -20.02 45.77 -27.99
N LYS A 248 -21.03 45.34 -28.78
CA LYS A 248 -21.71 46.15 -29.77
C LYS A 248 -22.58 47.24 -29.14
N GLU A 249 -23.28 46.92 -28.04
CA GLU A 249 -24.07 47.91 -27.30
C GLU A 249 -23.20 48.99 -26.66
N LYS A 250 -22.07 48.62 -26.06
CA LYS A 250 -21.09 49.58 -25.51
C LYS A 250 -20.54 50.50 -26.57
N LYS A 251 -20.20 50.00 -27.77
CA LYS A 251 -19.76 50.82 -28.90
C LYS A 251 -20.89 51.74 -29.42
N SER A 252 -22.10 51.27 -29.51
CA SER A 252 -23.27 52.05 -29.94
C SER A 252 -23.55 53.17 -28.94
N SER A 253 -23.47 52.91 -27.63
CA SER A 253 -23.66 53.92 -26.59
C SER A 253 -22.54 54.98 -26.55
N SER A 254 -21.29 54.61 -26.81
CA SER A 254 -20.19 55.56 -26.91
C SER A 254 -20.26 56.43 -28.15
N LEU A 255 -20.63 55.86 -29.31
CA LEU A 255 -20.90 56.60 -30.54
C LEU A 255 -22.10 57.57 -30.40
N LYS A 256 -23.15 57.16 -29.74
CA LYS A 256 -24.27 58.07 -29.43
C LYS A 256 -23.87 59.21 -28.51
N LYS A 257 -23.00 58.97 -27.55
CA LYS A 257 -22.44 60.00 -26.67
C LYS A 257 -21.53 60.98 -27.41
N ILE A 258 -20.72 60.52 -28.34
CA ILE A 258 -19.85 61.34 -29.19
C ILE A 258 -20.69 62.15 -30.18
N LEU A 259 -21.71 61.57 -30.85
CA LEU A 259 -22.64 62.30 -31.74
C LEU A 259 -23.49 63.33 -30.99
N TRP A 260 -23.83 63.09 -29.74
CA TRP A 260 -24.57 64.06 -28.91
C TRP A 260 -23.68 65.25 -28.54
N MET A 261 -22.38 65.00 -28.19
CA MET A 261 -21.38 66.09 -27.93
C MET A 261 -21.07 66.94 -29.17
N ILE A 262 -21.14 66.36 -30.37
CA ILE A 262 -20.92 67.12 -31.64
C ILE A 262 -22.13 67.94 -32.05
N ARG A 263 -23.34 67.53 -31.61
CA ARG A 263 -24.60 68.24 -31.92
C ARG A 263 -24.96 69.33 -30.92
N SER A 264 -24.21 69.48 -29.83
CA SER A 264 -24.46 70.49 -28.77
C SER A 264 -23.46 71.63 -28.79
N LYS A 265 -22.81 71.91 -29.95
CA LYS A 265 -22.05 73.14 -30.21
C LYS A 265 -22.70 73.97 -31.28
#